data_bb2881219db40168ae968e04929e9d55
#
_entry.id   bb2881219db40168ae968e04929e9d55
#
_cell.length_a   1.000
_cell.length_b   1.000
_cell.length_c   1.000
_cell.angle_alpha   90.00
_cell.angle_beta   90.00
_cell.angle_gamma   90.00
#
_symmetry.space_group_name_H-M   'P 1'
#
loop_
_entity.id
_entity.type
_entity.pdbx_description
1 polymer ?
#
loop_
_entity_poly.entity_id
_entity_poly.type
_entity_poly.pdbx_seq_one_letter_code
_entity_poly.pdbx_strand_id
1 'polypeptide(L)'
;MPFPFMIGKTVAAANAGAQKVKQASDAAKELQRKHNETVQMLTQANRLFLMDMDRLGGKELRIIRSFETFSDAFEQLKSRPVFRNAGASELPEYNAEEVKQLYGGAGCLLAAMDFAPAGTAGSFAAAGVASAAALSFNAQATGKALTDKTLTALGGGGAVAGYGAAVGTAVLGATTGGIGLLIGGVVYKFAESRLSAKMTETCKELEKEKEQARQICSYMQRLQRVANRYWRSIDKVEAIYRKHLQEFTKMVDVEHHTDWNSLTTREKRLVENTVLLVNLLHKMCNVKLVEKTEETDGLNTIDTAGVENMIRQADSVSGRLPTL
;
A
#
# COMPACT_ATOMS: atom_id res chain seq x y z
N MET A 1 7.25 47.42 -68.72
CA MET A 1 8.11 46.24 -68.65
C MET A 1 8.94 46.31 -67.42
N PRO A 2 9.14 45.20 -66.71
CA PRO A 2 8.39 43.99 -66.36
C PRO A 2 8.33 43.74 -64.83
N PHE A 3 7.28 43.18 -64.32
CA PHE A 3 7.22 42.71 -62.96
C PHE A 3 6.89 41.21 -62.87
N PRO A 4 7.75 40.26 -63.23
CA PRO A 4 7.57 38.87 -62.88
C PRO A 4 8.39 38.38 -61.67
N PHE A 5 9.34 39.21 -61.17
CA PHE A 5 10.33 38.73 -60.19
C PHE A 5 9.88 38.83 -58.71
N MET A 6 8.84 39.60 -58.40
CA MET A 6 8.37 39.76 -57.05
C MET A 6 7.35 38.63 -56.61
N ILE A 7 6.62 38.08 -57.56
CA ILE A 7 5.63 37.06 -57.28
C ILE A 7 6.28 35.73 -56.79
N GLY A 8 7.42 35.38 -57.36
CA GLY A 8 8.15 34.17 -56.99
C GLY A 8 8.74 34.22 -55.56
N LYS A 9 9.22 35.37 -55.10
CA LYS A 9 9.75 35.51 -53.73
C LYS A 9 8.68 35.53 -52.65
N THR A 10 7.53 36.07 -52.91
CA THR A 10 6.37 36.06 -52.00
C THR A 10 5.75 34.68 -51.88
N VAL A 11 5.64 33.92 -52.95
CA VAL A 11 5.15 32.54 -52.95
C VAL A 11 6.15 31.60 -52.26
N ALA A 12 7.45 31.75 -52.45
CA ALA A 12 8.48 30.99 -51.78
C ALA A 12 8.51 31.29 -50.24
N ALA A 13 8.34 32.55 -49.86
CA ALA A 13 8.25 32.94 -48.43
C ALA A 13 6.96 32.45 -47.77
N ALA A 14 5.84 32.50 -48.50
CA ALA A 14 4.56 31.94 -48.01
C ALA A 14 4.62 30.40 -47.86
N ASN A 15 5.25 29.70 -48.82
CA ASN A 15 5.45 28.25 -48.73
C ASN A 15 6.43 27.87 -47.59
N ALA A 16 7.49 28.64 -47.39
CA ALA A 16 8.40 28.42 -46.25
C ALA A 16 7.73 28.71 -44.91
N GLY A 17 6.84 29.70 -44.83
CA GLY A 17 6.00 29.95 -43.65
C GLY A 17 5.02 28.82 -43.37
N ALA A 18 4.32 28.35 -44.41
CA ALA A 18 3.39 27.24 -44.31
C ALA A 18 4.08 25.91 -43.88
N GLN A 19 5.28 25.66 -44.41
CA GLN A 19 6.08 24.49 -43.99
C GLN A 19 6.54 24.58 -42.52
N LYS A 20 6.97 25.75 -42.07
CA LYS A 20 7.35 25.97 -40.66
C LYS A 20 6.14 25.78 -39.71
N VAL A 21 4.96 26.26 -40.07
CA VAL A 21 3.74 26.09 -39.31
C VAL A 21 3.34 24.63 -39.28
N LYS A 22 3.42 23.91 -40.39
CA LYS A 22 3.16 22.45 -40.43
C LYS A 22 4.15 21.68 -39.59
N GLN A 23 5.44 21.96 -39.68
CA GLN A 23 6.46 21.30 -38.83
C GLN A 23 6.25 21.59 -37.37
N ALA A 24 5.87 22.82 -36.99
CA ALA A 24 5.53 23.15 -35.59
C ALA A 24 4.26 22.41 -35.10
N SER A 25 3.25 22.28 -35.95
CA SER A 25 2.04 21.50 -35.66
C SER A 25 2.34 20.02 -35.49
N ASP A 26 3.14 19.42 -36.36
CA ASP A 26 3.50 18.02 -36.32
C ASP A 26 4.36 17.70 -35.08
N ALA A 27 5.29 18.58 -34.73
CA ALA A 27 6.09 18.46 -33.52
C ALA A 27 5.22 18.61 -32.22
N ALA A 28 4.26 19.54 -32.24
CA ALA A 28 3.31 19.66 -31.10
C ALA A 28 2.48 18.41 -30.92
N LYS A 29 2.00 17.79 -32.00
CA LYS A 29 1.27 16.51 -31.95
C LYS A 29 2.15 15.39 -31.44
N GLU A 30 3.39 15.30 -31.82
CA GLU A 30 4.33 14.29 -31.34
C GLU A 30 4.65 14.47 -29.86
N LEU A 31 4.81 15.70 -29.37
CA LEU A 31 4.96 16.00 -27.95
C LEU A 31 3.71 15.57 -27.14
N GLN A 32 2.53 15.87 -27.67
CA GLN A 32 1.27 15.46 -27.05
C GLN A 32 1.14 13.94 -27.01
N ARG A 33 1.54 13.24 -28.07
CA ARG A 33 1.54 11.75 -28.10
C ARG A 33 2.47 11.19 -27.04
N LYS A 34 3.71 11.66 -26.94
CA LYS A 34 4.69 11.23 -25.94
C LYS A 34 4.22 11.50 -24.51
N HIS A 35 3.62 12.65 -24.28
CA HIS A 35 3.02 12.97 -22.99
C HIS A 35 1.89 11.99 -22.64
N ASN A 36 0.95 11.75 -23.55
CA ASN A 36 -0.16 10.82 -23.34
C ASN A 36 0.33 9.39 -23.08
N GLU A 37 1.37 8.93 -23.77
CA GLU A 37 2.01 7.64 -23.53
C GLU A 37 2.59 7.54 -22.11
N THR A 38 3.25 8.60 -21.65
CA THR A 38 3.80 8.67 -20.29
C THR A 38 2.71 8.62 -19.23
N VAL A 39 1.61 9.37 -19.43
CA VAL A 39 0.43 9.36 -18.55
C VAL A 39 -0.22 7.98 -18.52
N GLN A 40 -0.40 7.34 -19.67
CA GLN A 40 -0.99 6.00 -19.74
C GLN A 40 -0.13 4.97 -19.02
N MET A 41 1.19 5.01 -19.22
CA MET A 41 2.15 4.13 -18.52
C MET A 41 2.05 4.28 -17.00
N LEU A 42 2.07 5.53 -16.50
CA LEU A 42 1.94 5.81 -15.07
C LEU A 42 0.58 5.36 -14.52
N THR A 43 -0.50 5.65 -15.22
CA THR A 43 -1.87 5.29 -14.80
C THR A 43 -2.02 3.78 -14.70
N GLN A 44 -1.51 3.04 -15.69
CA GLN A 44 -1.57 1.58 -15.69
C GLN A 44 -0.71 0.98 -14.57
N ALA A 45 0.52 1.47 -14.40
CA ALA A 45 1.42 1.02 -13.35
C ALA A 45 0.82 1.29 -11.96
N ASN A 46 0.26 2.48 -11.75
CA ASN A 46 -0.37 2.87 -10.49
C ASN A 46 -1.60 1.99 -10.18
N ARG A 47 -2.46 1.72 -11.17
CA ARG A 47 -3.63 0.87 -10.98
C ARG A 47 -3.25 -0.54 -10.50
N LEU A 48 -2.28 -1.18 -11.16
CA LEU A 48 -1.82 -2.52 -10.78
C LEU A 48 -1.17 -2.52 -9.39
N PHE A 49 -0.36 -1.48 -9.13
CA PHE A 49 0.28 -1.30 -7.83
C PHE A 49 -0.74 -1.16 -6.69
N LEU A 50 -1.75 -0.29 -6.84
CA LEU A 50 -2.79 -0.11 -5.84
C LEU A 50 -3.58 -1.40 -5.59
N MET A 51 -3.91 -2.16 -6.63
CA MET A 51 -4.61 -3.44 -6.49
C MET A 51 -3.82 -4.46 -5.65
N ASP A 52 -2.52 -4.59 -5.88
CA ASP A 52 -1.69 -5.53 -5.13
C ASP A 52 -1.48 -5.08 -3.68
N MET A 53 -1.30 -3.77 -3.45
CA MET A 53 -1.18 -3.21 -2.11
C MET A 53 -2.48 -3.33 -1.31
N ASP A 54 -3.63 -3.04 -1.92
CA ASP A 54 -4.95 -3.20 -1.28
C ASP A 54 -5.25 -4.67 -0.96
N ARG A 55 -4.81 -5.58 -1.82
CA ARG A 55 -4.92 -7.02 -1.57
C ARG A 55 -4.14 -7.43 -0.32
N LEU A 56 -2.94 -6.91 -0.13
CA LEU A 56 -2.14 -7.15 1.07
C LEU A 56 -2.81 -6.55 2.30
N GLY A 57 -3.08 -5.24 2.32
CA GLY A 57 -3.66 -4.57 3.48
C GLY A 57 -5.04 -5.10 3.86
N GLY A 58 -5.89 -5.41 2.88
CA GLY A 58 -7.18 -6.02 3.14
C GLY A 58 -7.07 -7.45 3.71
N LYS A 59 -6.01 -8.20 3.34
CA LYS A 59 -5.73 -9.51 3.94
C LYS A 59 -5.30 -9.37 5.40
N GLU A 60 -4.37 -8.48 5.68
CA GLU A 60 -3.88 -8.22 7.04
C GLU A 60 -4.99 -7.73 7.96
N LEU A 61 -5.86 -6.83 7.50
CA LEU A 61 -7.05 -6.41 8.26
C LEU A 61 -7.98 -7.57 8.61
N ARG A 62 -8.22 -8.49 7.67
CA ARG A 62 -9.05 -9.69 7.93
C ARG A 62 -8.40 -10.65 8.90
N ILE A 63 -7.08 -10.81 8.85
CA ILE A 63 -6.33 -11.61 9.82
C ILE A 63 -6.49 -11.02 11.22
N ILE A 64 -6.22 -9.73 11.39
CA ILE A 64 -6.39 -9.05 12.69
C ILE A 64 -7.83 -9.14 13.16
N ARG A 65 -8.82 -8.98 12.29
CA ARG A 65 -10.23 -9.13 12.65
C ARG A 65 -10.56 -10.53 13.17
N SER A 66 -9.92 -11.57 12.64
CA SER A 66 -10.11 -12.95 13.09
C SER A 66 -9.59 -13.23 14.51
N PHE A 67 -8.78 -12.33 15.07
CA PHE A 67 -8.32 -12.43 16.46
C PHE A 67 -9.47 -12.30 17.48
N GLU A 68 -10.62 -11.72 17.07
CA GLU A 68 -11.84 -11.73 17.88
C GLU A 68 -12.28 -13.15 18.20
N THR A 69 -12.42 -14.00 17.17
CA THR A 69 -12.81 -15.42 17.34
C THR A 69 -11.81 -16.18 18.24
N PHE A 70 -10.51 -15.88 18.08
CA PHE A 70 -9.49 -16.44 18.97
C PHE A 70 -9.67 -15.94 20.40
N SER A 71 -9.88 -14.64 20.60
CA SER A 71 -10.04 -14.03 21.93
C SER A 71 -11.25 -14.59 22.66
N ASP A 72 -12.39 -14.71 21.97
CA ASP A 72 -13.63 -15.24 22.53
C ASP A 72 -13.47 -16.69 23.05
N ALA A 73 -12.80 -17.56 22.27
CA ALA A 73 -12.50 -18.92 22.70
C ALA A 73 -11.45 -18.96 23.83
N PHE A 74 -10.45 -18.06 23.75
CA PHE A 74 -9.36 -17.99 24.70
C PHE A 74 -9.82 -17.48 26.09
N GLU A 75 -10.80 -16.57 26.14
CA GLU A 75 -11.37 -16.08 27.40
C GLU A 75 -12.20 -17.14 28.14
N GLN A 76 -12.71 -18.13 27.44
CA GLN A 76 -13.43 -19.24 28.06
C GLN A 76 -12.51 -20.22 28.80
N LEU A 77 -11.20 -20.24 28.52
CA LEU A 77 -10.25 -21.10 29.21
C LEU A 77 -9.98 -20.61 30.62
N LYS A 78 -10.32 -21.44 31.60
CA LYS A 78 -10.07 -21.23 33.03
C LYS A 78 -8.68 -21.78 33.41
N SER A 79 -8.12 -21.26 34.51
CA SER A 79 -6.86 -21.75 35.09
C SER A 79 -5.66 -21.75 34.14
N ARG A 80 -5.70 -20.90 33.05
CA ARG A 80 -4.65 -20.85 32.06
C ARG A 80 -3.38 -20.20 32.60
N PRO A 81 -2.19 -20.67 32.19
CA PRO A 81 -0.93 -20.06 32.58
C PRO A 81 -0.70 -18.74 31.78
N VAL A 82 0.28 -17.99 32.21
CA VAL A 82 0.83 -16.91 31.36
C VAL A 82 1.64 -17.57 30.24
N PHE A 83 1.22 -17.35 29.00
CA PHE A 83 1.87 -17.92 27.83
C PHE A 83 3.11 -17.10 27.49
N ARG A 84 4.28 -17.72 27.60
CA ARG A 84 5.55 -17.16 27.12
C ARG A 84 5.88 -17.80 25.79
N ASN A 85 6.38 -17.01 24.87
CA ASN A 85 6.76 -17.47 23.52
C ASN A 85 8.02 -18.38 23.62
N ALA A 86 7.85 -19.63 24.00
CA ALA A 86 8.95 -20.58 24.17
C ALA A 86 9.72 -20.74 22.85
N GLY A 87 10.98 -20.31 22.82
CA GLY A 87 11.87 -20.41 21.64
C GLY A 87 11.65 -19.33 20.56
N ALA A 88 10.80 -18.32 20.80
CA ALA A 88 10.55 -17.19 19.93
C ALA A 88 10.55 -15.86 20.72
N SER A 89 11.63 -15.62 21.47
CA SER A 89 11.78 -14.45 22.36
C SER A 89 11.64 -13.09 21.67
N GLU A 90 11.70 -13.05 20.33
CA GLU A 90 11.53 -11.85 19.54
C GLU A 90 10.05 -11.53 19.22
N LEU A 91 9.11 -12.43 19.56
CA LEU A 91 7.70 -12.17 19.38
C LEU A 91 7.13 -11.43 20.60
N PRO A 92 6.16 -10.52 20.38
CA PRO A 92 5.46 -9.88 21.50
C PRO A 92 4.76 -10.92 22.37
N GLU A 93 4.69 -10.68 23.67
CA GLU A 93 3.86 -11.50 24.57
C GLU A 93 2.38 -11.23 24.26
N TYR A 94 1.55 -12.27 24.46
CA TYR A 94 0.10 -12.12 24.27
C TYR A 94 -0.47 -11.15 25.29
N ASN A 95 -1.11 -10.09 24.80
CA ASN A 95 -1.82 -9.10 25.60
C ASN A 95 -3.26 -9.01 25.11
N ALA A 96 -4.21 -9.48 25.95
CA ALA A 96 -5.63 -9.55 25.59
C ALA A 96 -6.23 -8.16 25.25
N GLU A 97 -5.86 -7.11 26.00
CA GLU A 97 -6.37 -5.77 25.77
C GLU A 97 -5.84 -5.19 24.46
N GLU A 98 -4.57 -5.39 24.16
CA GLU A 98 -3.96 -4.98 22.88
C GLU A 98 -4.62 -5.70 21.70
N VAL A 99 -4.80 -7.01 21.81
CA VAL A 99 -5.47 -7.82 20.77
C VAL A 99 -6.92 -7.35 20.55
N LYS A 100 -7.64 -6.99 21.62
CA LYS A 100 -8.99 -6.44 21.54
C LYS A 100 -9.03 -5.11 20.80
N GLN A 101 -8.10 -4.20 21.09
CA GLN A 101 -7.98 -2.93 20.36
C GLN A 101 -7.68 -3.17 18.86
N LEU A 102 -6.83 -4.14 18.56
CA LEU A 102 -6.47 -4.49 17.19
C LEU A 102 -7.66 -5.00 16.39
N TYR A 103 -8.37 -6.02 16.87
CA TYR A 103 -9.48 -6.58 16.09
C TYR A 103 -10.68 -5.62 16.03
N GLY A 104 -10.93 -4.86 17.11
CA GLY A 104 -11.93 -3.80 17.11
C GLY A 104 -11.63 -2.72 16.08
N GLY A 105 -10.40 -2.22 16.07
CA GLY A 105 -9.94 -1.23 15.09
C GLY A 105 -9.94 -1.77 13.66
N ALA A 106 -9.50 -3.01 13.44
CA ALA A 106 -9.57 -3.65 12.13
C ALA A 106 -11.01 -3.78 11.62
N GLY A 107 -11.97 -4.09 12.51
CA GLY A 107 -13.39 -4.10 12.19
C GLY A 107 -13.90 -2.75 11.74
N CYS A 108 -13.54 -1.67 12.44
CA CYS A 108 -13.88 -0.31 12.04
C CYS A 108 -13.29 0.07 10.68
N LEU A 109 -12.02 -0.28 10.43
CA LEU A 109 -11.38 -0.02 9.14
C LEU A 109 -12.01 -0.82 8.01
N LEU A 110 -12.30 -2.10 8.20
CA LEU A 110 -12.98 -2.92 7.19
C LEU A 110 -14.34 -2.35 6.81
N ALA A 111 -15.15 -1.92 7.79
CA ALA A 111 -16.42 -1.26 7.52
C ALA A 111 -16.25 0.08 6.78
N ALA A 112 -15.16 0.81 7.03
CA ALA A 112 -14.86 2.05 6.35
C ALA A 112 -14.32 1.85 4.92
N MET A 113 -13.80 0.64 4.56
CA MET A 113 -13.26 0.34 3.23
C MET A 113 -14.31 0.42 2.13
N ASP A 114 -15.59 0.19 2.42
CA ASP A 114 -16.68 0.31 1.45
C ASP A 114 -16.82 1.74 0.87
N PHE A 115 -16.32 2.74 1.60
CA PHE A 115 -16.35 4.16 1.24
C PHE A 115 -14.96 4.72 0.90
N ALA A 116 -13.92 3.91 1.02
CA ALA A 116 -12.54 4.34 0.86
C ALA A 116 -12.09 4.30 -0.61
N PRO A 117 -11.24 5.23 -1.06
CA PRO A 117 -10.65 5.17 -2.39
C PRO A 117 -9.69 3.98 -2.50
N ALA A 118 -9.49 3.51 -3.75
CA ALA A 118 -8.47 2.49 -4.04
C ALA A 118 -7.09 2.92 -3.53
N GLY A 119 -6.34 1.99 -2.98
CA GLY A 119 -5.04 2.24 -2.36
C GLY A 119 -5.08 2.50 -0.85
N THR A 120 -6.26 2.63 -0.25
CA THR A 120 -6.37 2.92 1.19
C THR A 120 -5.89 1.76 2.05
N ALA A 121 -6.34 0.52 1.78
CA ALA A 121 -5.86 -0.66 2.49
C ALA A 121 -4.36 -0.90 2.27
N GLY A 122 -3.88 -0.63 1.05
CA GLY A 122 -2.46 -0.68 0.71
C GLY A 122 -1.62 0.33 1.47
N SER A 123 -2.17 1.50 1.78
CA SER A 123 -1.48 2.50 2.60
C SER A 123 -1.30 2.04 4.04
N PHE A 124 -2.30 1.34 4.60
CA PHE A 124 -2.16 0.70 5.91
C PHE A 124 -1.09 -0.39 5.89
N ALA A 125 -1.07 -1.24 4.84
CA ALA A 125 -0.02 -2.27 4.69
C ALA A 125 1.39 -1.64 4.58
N ALA A 126 1.52 -0.52 3.87
CA ALA A 126 2.80 0.18 3.76
C ALA A 126 3.31 0.71 5.10
N ALA A 127 2.41 1.14 5.99
CA ALA A 127 2.73 1.74 7.29
C ALA A 127 2.62 0.77 8.48
N GLY A 128 2.15 -0.46 8.27
CA GLY A 128 1.84 -1.46 9.29
C GLY A 128 0.37 -1.43 9.69
N VAL A 129 -0.37 -2.44 9.27
CA VAL A 129 -1.85 -2.51 9.45
C VAL A 129 -2.24 -2.60 10.92
N ALA A 130 -1.45 -3.28 11.76
CA ALA A 130 -1.75 -3.35 13.20
C ALA A 130 -1.67 -1.96 13.86
N SER A 131 -0.72 -1.12 13.45
CA SER A 131 -0.64 0.27 13.93
C SER A 131 -1.87 1.09 13.47
N ALA A 132 -2.33 0.90 12.24
CA ALA A 132 -3.53 1.54 11.73
C ALA A 132 -4.79 1.10 12.50
N ALA A 133 -4.91 -0.19 12.79
CA ALA A 133 -6.01 -0.75 13.57
C ALA A 133 -6.05 -0.22 15.01
N ALA A 134 -4.92 -0.18 15.69
CA ALA A 134 -4.82 0.38 17.04
C ALA A 134 -5.22 1.87 17.09
N LEU A 135 -4.79 2.66 16.11
CA LEU A 135 -5.18 4.07 16.00
C LEU A 135 -6.68 4.25 15.73
N SER A 136 -7.26 3.41 14.88
CA SER A 136 -8.67 3.52 14.51
C SER A 136 -9.62 3.11 15.64
N PHE A 137 -9.22 2.22 16.53
CA PHE A 137 -9.98 1.85 17.72
C PHE A 137 -10.25 3.08 18.62
N ASN A 138 -9.27 3.97 18.74
CA ASN A 138 -9.37 5.19 19.56
C ASN A 138 -10.02 6.36 18.80
N ALA A 139 -10.30 6.23 17.51
CA ALA A 139 -10.87 7.31 16.72
C ALA A 139 -12.40 7.33 16.83
N GLN A 140 -12.96 8.44 17.29
CA GLN A 140 -14.42 8.67 17.36
C GLN A 140 -15.02 9.08 16.02
N ALA A 141 -14.53 8.54 14.91
CA ALA A 141 -14.97 8.88 13.57
C ALA A 141 -15.48 7.62 12.84
N THR A 142 -16.30 7.79 11.83
CA THR A 142 -16.86 6.70 11.02
C THR A 142 -16.62 6.92 9.53
N GLY A 143 -16.57 5.84 8.75
CA GLY A 143 -16.46 5.90 7.30
C GLY A 143 -15.17 6.60 6.83
N LYS A 144 -15.30 7.48 5.83
CA LYS A 144 -14.17 8.20 5.22
C LYS A 144 -13.37 9.01 6.24
N ALA A 145 -14.04 9.64 7.21
CA ALA A 145 -13.39 10.44 8.23
C ALA A 145 -12.47 9.58 9.14
N LEU A 146 -12.82 8.32 9.39
CA LEU A 146 -11.98 7.38 10.13
C LEU A 146 -10.71 7.05 9.34
N THR A 147 -10.85 6.70 8.06
CA THR A 147 -9.69 6.37 7.21
C THR A 147 -8.75 7.57 7.04
N ASP A 148 -9.29 8.76 6.81
CA ASP A 148 -8.51 9.99 6.68
C ASP A 148 -7.73 10.33 7.96
N LYS A 149 -8.36 10.20 9.14
CA LYS A 149 -7.69 10.41 10.43
C LYS A 149 -6.59 9.40 10.69
N THR A 150 -6.84 8.13 10.40
CA THR A 150 -5.86 7.06 10.59
C THR A 150 -4.65 7.26 9.68
N LEU A 151 -4.88 7.59 8.42
CA LEU A 151 -3.81 7.88 7.46
C LEU A 151 -2.99 9.12 7.85
N THR A 152 -3.65 10.16 8.34
CA THR A 152 -2.99 11.37 8.85
C THR A 152 -2.08 11.03 10.05
N ALA A 153 -2.58 10.24 11.00
CA ALA A 153 -1.83 9.85 12.18
C ALA A 153 -0.61 8.96 11.85
N LEU A 154 -0.70 8.15 10.79
CA LEU A 154 0.43 7.34 10.28
C LEU A 154 1.49 8.16 9.52
N GLY A 155 1.35 9.48 9.49
CA GLY A 155 2.29 10.36 8.80
C GLY A 155 1.90 10.69 7.36
N GLY A 156 0.68 10.29 6.96
CA GLY A 156 0.07 10.65 5.69
C GLY A 156 -0.50 12.08 5.67
N GLY A 157 0.06 12.99 6.45
CA GLY A 157 -0.40 14.35 6.66
C GLY A 157 -0.30 15.28 5.45
N GLY A 158 -0.87 14.89 4.35
CA GLY A 158 -1.15 15.74 3.22
C GLY A 158 -2.63 15.67 2.88
N ALA A 159 -3.48 16.15 3.77
CA ALA A 159 -4.86 16.43 3.44
C ALA A 159 -4.91 17.54 2.38
N VAL A 160 -4.61 17.19 1.15
CA VAL A 160 -5.05 17.98 0.00
C VAL A 160 -6.53 17.63 -0.15
N ALA A 161 -7.36 18.40 0.52
CA ALA A 161 -8.79 18.35 0.37
C ALA A 161 -9.15 18.34 -1.12
N GLY A 162 -9.74 17.23 -1.60
CA GLY A 162 -10.34 17.16 -2.92
C GLY A 162 -9.92 15.99 -3.82
N TYR A 163 -8.86 15.22 -3.50
CA TYR A 163 -8.39 14.15 -4.37
C TYR A 163 -8.42 12.80 -3.65
N GLY A 164 -9.54 12.09 -3.73
CA GLY A 164 -9.77 10.79 -3.10
C GLY A 164 -8.79 9.66 -3.48
N ALA A 165 -8.05 9.80 -4.58
CA ALA A 165 -7.01 8.86 -5.00
C ALA A 165 -5.62 9.17 -4.39
N ALA A 166 -5.44 10.37 -3.83
CA ALA A 166 -4.15 10.81 -3.30
C ALA A 166 -3.83 10.28 -1.89
N VAL A 167 -4.80 9.73 -1.18
CA VAL A 167 -4.65 9.36 0.22
C VAL A 167 -3.76 8.12 0.38
N GLY A 168 -3.93 7.12 -0.51
CA GLY A 168 -3.06 5.92 -0.55
C GLY A 168 -1.58 6.23 -0.78
N THR A 169 -1.30 7.41 -1.22
CA THR A 169 -0.02 7.87 -1.73
C THR A 169 0.71 8.83 -0.79
N ALA A 170 0.03 9.34 0.22
CA ALA A 170 0.66 10.15 1.25
C ALA A 170 1.63 9.32 2.11
N VAL A 171 1.34 8.03 2.31
CA VAL A 171 2.27 7.10 2.99
C VAL A 171 3.42 6.69 2.07
N LEU A 172 3.18 6.63 0.76
CA LEU A 172 4.21 6.35 -0.25
C LEU A 172 5.08 7.56 -0.59
N GLY A 173 4.83 8.70 0.08
CA GLY A 173 5.54 9.95 -0.13
C GLY A 173 4.94 10.80 -1.24
N ALA A 174 5.58 11.89 -1.56
CA ALA A 174 5.16 12.87 -2.56
C ALA A 174 4.92 12.32 -4.00
N THR A 175 5.09 11.01 -4.19
CA THR A 175 5.08 10.34 -5.49
C THR A 175 3.79 10.48 -6.28
N THR A 176 2.65 10.62 -5.62
CA THR A 176 1.37 10.75 -6.36
C THR A 176 0.80 12.16 -6.33
N GLY A 177 1.11 12.94 -5.30
CA GLY A 177 0.94 14.39 -5.37
C GLY A 177 1.75 14.96 -6.55
N GLY A 178 2.96 14.36 -6.79
CA GLY A 178 3.80 14.63 -7.96
C GLY A 178 3.16 14.21 -9.29
N ILE A 179 2.57 13.02 -9.40
CA ILE A 179 1.92 12.57 -10.65
C ILE A 179 0.72 13.45 -10.98
N GLY A 180 -0.12 13.79 -10.02
CA GLY A 180 -1.27 14.68 -10.25
C GLY A 180 -0.86 16.10 -10.64
N LEU A 181 0.20 16.63 -10.06
CA LEU A 181 0.78 17.94 -10.40
C LEU A 181 1.49 17.93 -11.76
N LEU A 182 2.21 16.85 -12.10
CA LEU A 182 2.83 16.68 -13.42
C LEU A 182 1.75 16.61 -14.52
N ILE A 183 0.70 15.83 -14.34
CA ILE A 183 -0.40 15.73 -15.32
C ILE A 183 -1.13 17.07 -15.44
N GLY A 184 -1.46 17.74 -14.34
CA GLY A 184 -2.16 19.02 -14.35
C GLY A 184 -1.29 20.17 -14.88
N GLY A 185 -0.02 20.23 -14.49
CA GLY A 185 0.89 21.31 -14.86
C GLY A 185 1.28 21.33 -16.35
N VAL A 186 1.47 20.15 -16.94
CA VAL A 186 1.85 20.03 -18.36
C VAL A 186 0.67 20.36 -19.29
N VAL A 187 -0.52 19.90 -18.97
CA VAL A 187 -1.73 20.24 -19.74
C VAL A 187 -1.98 21.75 -19.74
N TYR A 188 -1.76 22.44 -18.63
CA TYR A 188 -1.96 23.88 -18.51
C TYR A 188 -0.92 24.68 -19.31
N LYS A 189 0.36 24.28 -19.29
CA LYS A 189 1.42 24.94 -20.08
C LYS A 189 1.25 24.75 -21.58
N PHE A 190 0.76 23.60 -22.04
CA PHE A 190 0.49 23.37 -23.47
C PHE A 190 -0.63 24.26 -24.01
N ALA A 191 -1.64 24.57 -23.20
CA ALA A 191 -2.74 25.45 -23.62
C ALA A 191 -2.34 26.93 -23.73
N GLU A 192 -1.31 27.38 -23.00
CA GLU A 192 -0.88 28.78 -22.99
C GLU A 192 0.35 29.11 -23.91
N SER A 193 1.10 28.10 -24.38
CA SER A 193 2.37 28.38 -25.07
C SER A 193 2.23 28.73 -26.54
N ARG A 194 2.56 29.98 -26.87
CA ARG A 194 2.83 30.47 -28.25
C ARG A 194 4.03 29.75 -28.85
N LEU A 195 3.81 29.14 -29.96
CA LEU A 195 4.39 27.98 -30.65
C LEU A 195 5.88 27.98 -31.05
N SER A 196 6.74 28.92 -30.85
CA SER A 196 8.04 28.80 -31.52
C SER A 196 9.33 28.95 -30.71
N ALA A 197 9.34 29.72 -29.64
CA ALA A 197 10.57 29.93 -28.87
C ALA A 197 10.74 28.91 -27.70
N LYS A 198 9.66 28.25 -27.28
CA LYS A 198 9.64 27.34 -26.12
C LYS A 198 9.72 25.84 -26.46
N MET A 199 9.78 25.47 -27.74
CA MET A 199 9.66 24.06 -28.14
C MET A 199 10.84 23.20 -27.69
N THR A 200 12.06 23.74 -27.74
CA THR A 200 13.25 23.02 -27.25
C THR A 200 13.26 22.87 -25.75
N GLU A 201 12.77 23.86 -25.01
CA GLU A 201 12.64 23.83 -23.57
C GLU A 201 11.54 22.83 -23.15
N THR A 202 10.41 22.84 -23.84
CA THR A 202 9.32 21.89 -23.64
C THR A 202 9.72 20.45 -23.92
N CYS A 203 10.56 20.19 -24.93
CA CYS A 203 11.11 18.86 -25.19
C CYS A 203 12.00 18.38 -24.04
N LYS A 204 12.85 19.25 -23.50
CA LYS A 204 13.71 18.90 -22.34
C LYS A 204 12.89 18.65 -21.09
N GLU A 205 11.87 19.45 -20.84
CA GLU A 205 10.94 19.24 -19.74
C GLU A 205 10.21 17.89 -19.87
N LEU A 206 9.74 17.54 -21.06
CA LEU A 206 9.06 16.28 -21.34
C LEU A 206 9.97 15.05 -21.14
N GLU A 207 11.23 15.12 -21.58
CA GLU A 207 12.18 14.02 -21.34
C GLU A 207 12.50 13.89 -19.85
N LYS A 208 12.58 14.97 -19.10
CA LYS A 208 12.73 14.96 -17.65
C LYS A 208 11.51 14.33 -16.95
N GLU A 209 10.30 14.70 -17.36
CA GLU A 209 9.05 14.10 -16.86
C GLU A 209 8.99 12.61 -17.14
N LYS A 210 9.38 12.20 -18.35
CA LYS A 210 9.42 10.79 -18.74
C LYS A 210 10.41 10.00 -17.90
N GLU A 211 11.56 10.58 -17.57
CA GLU A 211 12.54 9.93 -16.71
C GLU A 211 12.04 9.81 -15.26
N GLN A 212 11.42 10.86 -14.72
CA GLN A 212 10.77 10.80 -13.42
C GLN A 212 9.65 9.75 -13.39
N ALA A 213 8.83 9.69 -14.44
CA ALA A 213 7.79 8.66 -14.55
C ALA A 213 8.35 7.24 -14.55
N ARG A 214 9.48 7.00 -15.24
CA ARG A 214 10.17 5.71 -15.22
C ARG A 214 10.71 5.36 -13.84
N GLN A 215 11.27 6.32 -13.12
CA GLN A 215 11.74 6.12 -11.75
C GLN A 215 10.60 5.75 -10.80
N ILE A 216 9.47 6.44 -10.91
CA ILE A 216 8.25 6.15 -10.15
C ILE A 216 7.72 4.74 -10.48
N CYS A 217 7.62 4.39 -11.77
CA CYS A 217 7.20 3.05 -12.19
C CYS A 217 8.15 1.95 -11.66
N SER A 218 9.45 2.20 -11.72
CA SER A 218 10.45 1.27 -11.20
C SER A 218 10.34 1.10 -9.67
N TYR A 219 10.08 2.18 -8.95
CA TYR A 219 9.83 2.14 -7.52
C TYR A 219 8.57 1.33 -7.19
N MET A 220 7.44 1.62 -7.85
CA MET A 220 6.20 0.86 -7.68
C MET A 220 6.40 -0.64 -7.94
N GLN A 221 7.11 -1.00 -9.02
CA GLN A 221 7.41 -2.40 -9.34
C GLN A 221 8.31 -3.07 -8.28
N ARG A 222 9.26 -2.35 -7.69
CA ARG A 222 10.09 -2.89 -6.60
C ARG A 222 9.26 -3.15 -5.35
N LEU A 223 8.46 -2.16 -4.94
CA LEU A 223 7.59 -2.30 -3.77
C LEU A 223 6.55 -3.40 -3.97
N GLN A 224 5.95 -3.50 -5.15
CA GLN A 224 5.02 -4.56 -5.52
C GLN A 224 5.65 -5.96 -5.41
N ARG A 225 6.91 -6.13 -5.82
CA ARG A 225 7.64 -7.41 -5.66
C ARG A 225 7.85 -7.77 -4.18
N VAL A 226 8.22 -6.80 -3.36
CA VAL A 226 8.38 -6.98 -1.90
C VAL A 226 7.03 -7.33 -1.27
N ALA A 227 5.98 -6.57 -1.55
CA ALA A 227 4.63 -6.80 -1.05
C ALA A 227 4.08 -8.18 -1.44
N ASN A 228 4.28 -8.62 -2.69
CA ASN A 228 3.84 -9.93 -3.17
C ASN A 228 4.60 -11.10 -2.51
N ARG A 229 5.90 -10.94 -2.23
CA ARG A 229 6.64 -11.94 -1.45
C ARG A 229 6.14 -12.00 -0.02
N TYR A 230 5.91 -10.84 0.58
CA TYR A 230 5.39 -10.74 1.93
C TYR A 230 3.99 -11.33 2.05
N TRP A 231 3.11 -11.00 1.11
CA TRP A 231 1.77 -11.56 1.02
C TRP A 231 1.77 -13.10 1.03
N ARG A 232 2.67 -13.74 0.26
CA ARG A 232 2.80 -15.21 0.24
C ARG A 232 3.22 -15.78 1.59
N SER A 233 4.11 -15.10 2.30
CA SER A 233 4.53 -15.52 3.64
C SER A 233 3.38 -15.41 4.64
N ILE A 234 2.65 -14.29 4.64
CA ILE A 234 1.46 -14.10 5.47
C ILE A 234 0.40 -15.17 5.15
N ASP A 235 0.14 -15.44 3.88
CA ASP A 235 -0.83 -16.43 3.42
C ASP A 235 -0.52 -17.83 3.96
N LYS A 236 0.74 -18.22 3.94
CA LYS A 236 1.23 -19.49 4.47
C LYS A 236 1.01 -19.60 6.00
N VAL A 237 1.37 -18.55 6.74
CA VAL A 237 1.18 -18.53 8.21
C VAL A 237 -0.29 -18.48 8.56
N GLU A 238 -1.11 -17.68 7.88
CA GLU A 238 -2.55 -17.62 8.08
C GLU A 238 -3.23 -18.99 7.84
N ALA A 239 -2.81 -19.72 6.82
CA ALA A 239 -3.37 -21.06 6.54
C ALA A 239 -3.14 -22.04 7.70
N ILE A 240 -1.96 -21.95 8.36
CA ILE A 240 -1.66 -22.73 9.57
C ILE A 240 -2.52 -22.24 10.73
N TYR A 241 -2.55 -20.92 10.94
CA TYR A 241 -3.35 -20.31 12.01
C TYR A 241 -4.84 -20.68 11.92
N ARG A 242 -5.43 -20.61 10.74
CA ARG A 242 -6.86 -20.96 10.55
C ARG A 242 -7.18 -22.40 10.96
N LYS A 243 -6.30 -23.35 10.66
CA LYS A 243 -6.48 -24.74 11.09
C LYS A 243 -6.42 -24.86 12.64
N HIS A 244 -5.43 -24.23 13.24
CA HIS A 244 -5.30 -24.23 14.70
C HIS A 244 -6.48 -23.53 15.36
N LEU A 245 -6.93 -22.41 14.83
CA LEU A 245 -8.10 -21.70 15.34
C LEU A 245 -9.37 -22.55 15.26
N GLN A 246 -9.60 -23.23 14.14
CA GLN A 246 -10.75 -24.11 13.95
C GLN A 246 -10.76 -25.26 14.97
N GLU A 247 -9.63 -25.94 15.18
CA GLU A 247 -9.53 -27.00 16.18
C GLU A 247 -9.67 -26.45 17.60
N PHE A 248 -9.12 -25.27 17.86
CA PHE A 248 -9.21 -24.62 19.15
C PHE A 248 -10.65 -24.20 19.50
N THR A 249 -11.34 -23.54 18.58
CA THR A 249 -12.76 -23.16 18.79
C THR A 249 -13.66 -24.41 18.93
N LYS A 250 -13.39 -25.45 18.14
CA LYS A 250 -14.13 -26.74 18.31
C LYS A 250 -13.94 -27.34 19.69
N MET A 251 -12.70 -27.37 20.20
CA MET A 251 -12.36 -27.86 21.53
C MET A 251 -13.13 -27.10 22.62
N VAL A 252 -13.19 -25.77 22.52
CA VAL A 252 -13.81 -24.90 23.54
C VAL A 252 -15.33 -24.87 23.39
N ASP A 253 -15.85 -24.61 22.21
CA ASP A 253 -17.27 -24.29 21.97
C ASP A 253 -18.12 -25.55 21.80
N VAL A 254 -17.57 -26.65 21.26
CA VAL A 254 -18.30 -27.88 20.95
C VAL A 254 -18.01 -28.97 21.98
N GLU A 255 -16.74 -29.19 22.31
CA GLU A 255 -16.32 -30.24 23.25
C GLU A 255 -16.34 -29.76 24.72
N HIS A 256 -16.48 -28.45 24.95
CA HIS A 256 -16.54 -27.78 26.25
C HIS A 256 -15.31 -28.03 27.13
N HIS A 257 -14.17 -28.26 26.55
CA HIS A 257 -12.89 -28.40 27.24
C HIS A 257 -12.34 -27.02 27.62
N THR A 258 -12.78 -26.50 28.76
CA THR A 258 -12.51 -25.10 29.17
C THR A 258 -11.63 -24.94 30.40
N ASP A 259 -11.22 -26.05 31.07
CA ASP A 259 -10.28 -25.96 32.19
C ASP A 259 -8.89 -26.47 31.77
N TRP A 260 -7.92 -25.57 31.79
CA TRP A 260 -6.53 -25.85 31.43
C TRP A 260 -5.94 -27.06 32.15
N ASN A 261 -6.31 -27.27 33.44
CA ASN A 261 -5.76 -28.35 34.23
C ASN A 261 -6.24 -29.72 33.74
N SER A 262 -7.43 -29.77 33.15
CA SER A 262 -8.03 -31.00 32.61
C SER A 262 -7.64 -31.29 31.15
N LEU A 263 -7.05 -30.31 30.43
CA LEU A 263 -6.66 -30.49 29.05
C LEU A 263 -5.57 -31.55 28.90
N THR A 264 -5.67 -32.31 27.83
CA THR A 264 -4.61 -33.22 27.39
C THR A 264 -3.38 -32.48 26.93
N THR A 265 -2.24 -33.15 26.86
CA THR A 265 -1.00 -32.58 26.36
C THR A 265 -1.15 -32.05 24.90
N ARG A 266 -1.97 -32.72 24.08
CA ARG A 266 -2.23 -32.29 22.69
C ARG A 266 -3.03 -30.99 22.66
N GLU A 267 -4.08 -30.89 23.47
CA GLU A 267 -4.92 -29.69 23.57
C GLU A 267 -4.14 -28.51 24.14
N LYS A 268 -3.29 -28.72 25.16
CA LYS A 268 -2.39 -27.67 25.67
C LYS A 268 -1.47 -27.13 24.57
N ARG A 269 -0.87 -28.02 23.79
CA ARG A 269 -0.02 -27.62 22.64
C ARG A 269 -0.82 -26.91 21.56
N LEU A 270 -2.07 -27.30 21.30
CA LEU A 270 -2.94 -26.61 20.35
C LEU A 270 -3.15 -25.16 20.77
N VAL A 271 -3.47 -24.91 22.04
CA VAL A 271 -3.65 -23.56 22.59
C VAL A 271 -2.34 -22.76 22.49
N GLU A 272 -1.23 -23.33 22.97
CA GLU A 272 0.10 -22.69 22.95
C GLU A 272 0.51 -22.30 21.51
N ASN A 273 0.32 -23.21 20.55
CA ASN A 273 0.62 -22.94 19.14
C ASN A 273 -0.31 -21.87 18.57
N THR A 274 -1.58 -21.84 18.94
CA THR A 274 -2.52 -20.83 18.46
C THR A 274 -2.14 -19.45 18.98
N VAL A 275 -1.79 -19.33 20.26
CA VAL A 275 -1.26 -18.09 20.86
C VAL A 275 0.01 -17.63 20.13
N LEU A 276 0.94 -18.56 19.89
CA LEU A 276 2.17 -18.25 19.17
C LEU A 276 1.91 -17.73 17.75
N LEU A 277 0.94 -18.32 17.03
CA LEU A 277 0.53 -17.90 15.69
C LEU A 277 -0.15 -16.52 15.69
N VAL A 278 -0.98 -16.23 16.70
CA VAL A 278 -1.58 -14.88 16.88
C VAL A 278 -0.48 -13.84 17.08
N ASN A 279 0.49 -14.10 17.97
CA ASN A 279 1.60 -13.19 18.21
C ASN A 279 2.50 -13.00 16.96
N LEU A 280 2.74 -14.08 16.21
CA LEU A 280 3.47 -14.03 14.96
C LEU A 280 2.74 -13.18 13.90
N LEU A 281 1.44 -13.45 13.68
CA LEU A 281 0.62 -12.71 12.72
C LEU A 281 0.45 -11.25 13.14
N HIS A 282 0.31 -10.96 14.44
CA HIS A 282 0.31 -9.60 14.95
C HIS A 282 1.61 -8.86 14.57
N LYS A 283 2.76 -9.49 14.83
CA LYS A 283 4.05 -8.91 14.46
C LYS A 283 4.17 -8.72 12.95
N MET A 284 3.73 -9.70 12.15
CA MET A 284 3.71 -9.59 10.69
C MET A 284 2.84 -8.41 10.22
N CYS A 285 1.62 -8.28 10.72
CA CYS A 285 0.74 -7.16 10.36
C CYS A 285 1.25 -5.78 10.85
N ASN A 286 2.31 -5.74 11.64
CA ASN A 286 2.92 -4.50 12.13
C ASN A 286 4.18 -4.10 11.33
N VAL A 287 4.61 -4.94 10.39
CA VAL A 287 5.77 -4.63 9.53
C VAL A 287 5.45 -3.47 8.60
N LYS A 288 6.34 -2.50 8.57
CA LYS A 288 6.30 -1.40 7.62
C LYS A 288 7.02 -1.80 6.35
N LEU A 289 6.36 -1.70 5.21
CA LEU A 289 6.99 -1.95 3.92
C LEU A 289 7.79 -0.73 3.43
N VAL A 290 7.47 0.44 3.96
CA VAL A 290 8.02 1.73 3.51
C VAL A 290 8.38 2.57 4.72
N GLU A 291 9.58 3.12 4.70
CA GLU A 291 10.05 4.10 5.67
C GLU A 291 10.05 5.49 5.04
N LYS A 292 9.59 6.48 5.79
CA LYS A 292 9.54 7.87 5.34
C LYS A 292 10.97 8.40 5.18
N THR A 293 11.28 8.93 4.00
CA THR A 293 12.52 9.64 3.75
C THR A 293 12.39 11.10 4.21
N GLU A 294 13.40 11.64 4.86
CA GLU A 294 13.42 13.04 5.33
C GLU A 294 13.55 14.06 4.17
N GLU A 295 13.98 13.61 3.01
CA GLU A 295 14.08 14.44 1.82
C GLU A 295 12.69 14.78 1.28
N THR A 296 12.39 16.06 1.17
CA THR A 296 11.07 16.61 0.78
C THR A 296 10.62 16.22 -0.63
N ASP A 297 11.55 15.86 -1.52
CA ASP A 297 11.28 15.54 -2.93
C ASP A 297 11.67 14.10 -3.31
N GLY A 298 12.06 13.25 -2.34
CA GLY A 298 12.51 11.89 -2.56
C GLY A 298 11.38 10.84 -2.51
N LEU A 299 11.62 9.69 -3.16
CA LEU A 299 10.80 8.51 -2.97
C LEU A 299 11.12 7.88 -1.60
N ASN A 300 10.10 7.47 -0.87
CA ASN A 300 10.27 6.77 0.40
C ASN A 300 11.13 5.50 0.22
N THR A 301 11.87 5.13 1.26
CA THR A 301 12.71 3.94 1.24
C THR A 301 11.87 2.68 1.43
N ILE A 302 12.10 1.64 0.61
CA ILE A 302 11.46 0.33 0.78
C ILE A 302 12.26 -0.48 1.79
N ASP A 303 11.65 -0.86 2.90
CA ASP A 303 12.30 -1.69 3.93
C ASP A 303 12.35 -3.17 3.51
N THR A 304 13.17 -3.45 2.52
CA THR A 304 13.38 -4.83 2.04
C THR A 304 14.02 -5.71 3.13
N ALA A 305 14.92 -5.16 3.93
CA ALA A 305 15.65 -5.92 4.94
C ALA A 305 14.75 -6.34 6.10
N GLY A 306 13.92 -5.45 6.63
CA GLY A 306 12.94 -5.75 7.67
C GLY A 306 11.90 -6.77 7.21
N VAL A 307 11.39 -6.62 5.98
CA VAL A 307 10.46 -7.59 5.37
C VAL A 307 11.09 -8.97 5.23
N GLU A 308 12.31 -9.07 4.71
CA GLU A 308 13.04 -10.34 4.55
C GLU A 308 13.34 -11.00 5.90
N ASN A 309 13.68 -10.21 6.90
CA ASN A 309 13.89 -10.71 8.26
C ASN A 309 12.60 -11.30 8.84
N MET A 310 11.46 -10.61 8.66
CA MET A 310 10.17 -11.10 9.13
C MET A 310 9.74 -12.38 8.40
N ILE A 311 9.98 -12.48 7.10
CA ILE A 311 9.71 -13.71 6.32
C ILE A 311 10.53 -14.89 6.89
N ARG A 312 11.83 -14.70 7.13
CA ARG A 312 12.68 -15.75 7.73
C ARG A 312 12.20 -16.16 9.12
N GLN A 313 11.79 -15.19 9.94
CA GLN A 313 11.25 -15.48 11.26
C GLN A 313 9.94 -16.27 11.16
N ALA A 314 9.04 -15.87 10.26
CA ALA A 314 7.78 -16.57 10.01
C ALA A 314 8.00 -18.01 9.54
N ASP A 315 8.94 -18.24 8.63
CA ASP A 315 9.31 -19.60 8.17
C ASP A 315 9.93 -20.44 9.31
N SER A 316 10.78 -19.84 10.14
CA SER A 316 11.38 -20.53 11.29
C SER A 316 10.34 -20.94 12.33
N VAL A 317 9.40 -20.05 12.68
CA VAL A 317 8.36 -20.33 13.66
C VAL A 317 7.37 -21.37 13.10
N SER A 318 6.87 -21.17 11.89
CA SER A 318 5.90 -22.10 11.27
C SER A 318 6.49 -23.48 10.98
N GLY A 319 7.79 -23.57 10.70
CA GLY A 319 8.46 -24.85 10.48
C GLY A 319 8.71 -25.68 11.75
N ARG A 320 8.58 -25.07 12.95
CA ARG A 320 8.71 -25.76 14.23
C ARG A 320 7.35 -26.24 14.78
N LEU A 321 6.25 -25.74 14.22
CA LEU A 321 4.93 -26.15 14.65
C LEU A 321 4.69 -27.58 14.18
N PRO A 322 4.32 -28.52 15.09
CA PRO A 322 3.94 -29.85 14.70
C PRO A 322 2.71 -29.79 13.81
N THR A 323 2.71 -30.58 12.73
CA THR A 323 1.51 -30.80 11.91
C THR A 323 0.41 -31.39 12.81
N LEU A 324 -0.75 -30.76 12.81
CA LEU A 324 -1.97 -31.23 13.52
C LEU A 324 -2.46 -32.55 12.94
#